data_8d9364e29223dc6a5d9cea5bedcc2b16
#
_entry.id   8d9364e29223dc6a5d9cea5bedcc2b16
#
_cell.length_a   1.000
_cell.length_b   1.000
_cell.length_c   1.000
_cell.angle_alpha   90.00
_cell.angle_beta   90.00
_cell.angle_gamma   90.00
#
_symmetry.space_group_name_H-M   'P 1'
#
loop_
_entity.id
_entity.type
_entity.pdbx_description
1 polymer ?
#
loop_
_entity_poly.entity_id
_entity_poly.type
_entity_poly.pdbx_seq_one_letter_code
_entity_poly.pdbx_strand_id
1 'polypeptide(L)'
;MRSSILLLLCLMTLPALADEPAPLNYNNQLNRIQNPQPLLADYPEYFEPIQEEAHFEAPAIVNDDDADLHVRAWRFSYNARGIIEMPNHLRASETAVIMVHPWAIDDEWGWKSPEPNGVADFCTPTKNALAAGHTKKVIDPFLKQLRGRAAFIMYSLPGSADAVRTKVYRSFNRIPSAEERVAGEKELRQVLAAYDYSGQTLPRTLSLGKNTPVIDYFKQFPGLDAGARYNGDGFWKLPIPVSTSVTVDPQDVVIFDAEGYAPLRDFLKNNGVRHVLLTGYATDMCYCRTTAGYENLSKDFNVFLVADASLATFPSNTSPRFAVNAAISFAALNQLITQVSWVQLR
;
A
#
# COMPACT_ATOMS: atom_id res chain seq x y z
N MET A 1 55.31 -50.26 -19.29
CA MET A 1 54.32 -49.15 -19.37
C MET A 1 53.62 -49.06 -18.04
N ARG A 2 53.95 -48.08 -17.23
CA ARG A 2 53.33 -47.81 -15.92
C ARG A 2 52.43 -46.55 -16.07
N SER A 3 51.13 -46.73 -16.02
CA SER A 3 50.16 -45.63 -16.04
C SER A 3 50.01 -45.11 -14.63
N SER A 4 50.39 -43.85 -14.41
CA SER A 4 50.15 -43.11 -13.18
C SER A 4 48.77 -42.44 -13.27
N ILE A 5 47.83 -42.82 -12.40
CA ILE A 5 46.52 -42.19 -12.25
C ILE A 5 46.72 -41.01 -11.29
N LEU A 6 46.54 -39.81 -11.79
CA LEU A 6 46.52 -38.57 -11.01
C LEU A 6 45.12 -38.37 -10.41
N LEU A 7 45.02 -38.54 -9.09
CA LEU A 7 43.78 -38.31 -8.35
C LEU A 7 43.65 -36.82 -8.06
N LEU A 8 42.74 -36.11 -8.76
CA LEU A 8 42.44 -34.68 -8.53
C LEU A 8 41.47 -34.57 -7.34
N LEU A 9 41.98 -34.18 -6.19
CA LEU A 9 41.13 -33.87 -5.01
C LEU A 9 40.48 -32.48 -5.22
N CYS A 10 39.20 -32.45 -5.56
CA CYS A 10 38.37 -31.23 -5.52
C CYS A 10 38.05 -30.93 -4.06
N LEU A 11 38.73 -29.95 -3.46
CA LEU A 11 38.34 -29.35 -2.21
C LEU A 11 37.05 -28.52 -2.47
N MET A 12 35.91 -29.06 -2.12
CA MET A 12 34.69 -28.28 -2.00
C MET A 12 34.78 -27.41 -0.75
N THR A 13 35.01 -26.12 -0.91
CA THR A 13 34.82 -25.12 0.16
C THR A 13 33.34 -25.02 0.43
N LEU A 14 32.87 -25.57 1.55
CA LEU A 14 31.53 -25.30 2.07
C LEU A 14 31.44 -23.81 2.34
N PRO A 15 30.36 -23.14 1.90
CA PRO A 15 30.12 -21.76 2.31
C PRO A 15 30.02 -21.74 3.83
N ALA A 16 30.79 -20.85 4.48
CA ALA A 16 30.65 -20.57 5.89
C ALA A 16 29.19 -20.18 6.13
N LEU A 17 28.49 -20.93 6.96
CA LEU A 17 27.21 -20.52 7.50
C LEU A 17 27.46 -19.19 8.19
N ALA A 18 26.88 -18.10 7.73
CA ALA A 18 26.89 -16.83 8.44
C ALA A 18 26.32 -17.12 9.83
N ASP A 19 27.08 -16.81 10.86
CA ASP A 19 26.59 -16.91 12.25
C ASP A 19 25.29 -16.13 12.35
N GLU A 20 24.22 -16.80 12.78
CA GLU A 20 22.98 -16.10 13.08
C GLU A 20 23.28 -15.02 14.15
N PRO A 21 22.79 -13.79 13.97
CA PRO A 21 23.01 -12.73 14.93
C PRO A 21 22.48 -13.17 16.30
N ALA A 22 23.26 -12.89 17.35
CA ALA A 22 22.88 -13.24 18.72
C ALA A 22 21.49 -12.64 19.06
N PRO A 23 20.63 -13.38 19.78
CA PRO A 23 19.32 -12.89 20.13
C PRO A 23 19.41 -11.63 21.00
N LEU A 24 18.59 -10.63 20.66
CA LEU A 24 18.48 -9.42 21.47
C LEU A 24 17.61 -9.71 22.70
N ASN A 25 18.06 -9.30 23.85
CA ASN A 25 17.34 -9.45 25.12
C ASN A 25 16.81 -8.10 25.57
N TYR A 26 15.49 -8.00 25.75
CA TYR A 26 14.82 -6.78 26.20
C TYR A 26 14.21 -6.98 27.58
N ASN A 27 14.15 -5.90 28.35
CA ASN A 27 13.38 -5.88 29.58
C ASN A 27 11.88 -5.84 29.24
N ASN A 28 11.12 -6.84 29.70
CA ASN A 28 9.67 -6.95 29.45
C ASN A 28 8.85 -6.16 30.49
N GLN A 29 9.26 -4.96 30.83
CA GLN A 29 8.50 -4.05 31.70
C GLN A 29 7.82 -2.99 30.85
N LEU A 30 6.57 -2.69 31.20
CA LEU A 30 5.84 -1.58 30.61
C LEU A 30 6.26 -0.27 31.27
N ASN A 31 6.96 0.57 30.53
CA ASN A 31 7.34 1.91 30.94
C ASN A 31 6.31 2.91 30.40
N ARG A 32 5.54 3.53 31.29
CA ARG A 32 4.54 4.51 30.89
C ARG A 32 5.19 5.77 30.37
N ILE A 33 4.75 6.21 29.18
CA ILE A 33 5.12 7.51 28.61
C ILE A 33 4.33 8.59 29.36
N GLN A 34 5.03 9.58 29.90
CA GLN A 34 4.40 10.72 30.57
C GLN A 34 3.98 11.75 29.53
N ASN A 35 2.73 12.24 29.62
CA ASN A 35 2.17 13.22 28.69
C ASN A 35 2.33 12.82 27.22
N PRO A 36 1.79 11.65 26.81
CA PRO A 36 1.92 11.19 25.43
C PRO A 36 1.28 12.19 24.47
N GLN A 37 1.90 12.38 23.32
CA GLN A 37 1.31 13.18 22.26
C GLN A 37 0.19 12.38 21.58
N PRO A 38 -0.94 13.01 21.25
CA PRO A 38 -1.99 12.36 20.49
C PRO A 38 -1.44 11.80 19.17
N LEU A 39 -1.95 10.65 18.76
CA LEU A 39 -1.65 10.09 17.45
C LEU A 39 -2.61 10.63 16.39
N LEU A 40 -2.15 10.75 15.14
CA LEU A 40 -2.94 11.23 13.99
C LEU A 40 -3.45 12.68 14.18
N ALA A 41 -2.72 13.52 14.91
CA ALA A 41 -3.14 14.89 15.20
C ALA A 41 -2.68 15.92 14.15
N ASP A 42 -1.78 15.56 13.24
CA ASP A 42 -1.15 16.50 12.31
C ASP A 42 -2.07 16.89 11.14
N TYR A 43 -3.09 16.07 10.85
CA TYR A 43 -4.04 16.30 9.74
C TYR A 43 -5.49 16.17 10.22
N PRO A 44 -5.96 17.07 11.08
CA PRO A 44 -7.28 16.97 11.71
C PRO A 44 -8.45 17.07 10.70
N GLU A 45 -8.20 17.55 9.50
CA GLU A 45 -9.19 17.54 8.41
C GLU A 45 -9.47 16.14 7.85
N TYR A 46 -8.54 15.17 8.04
CA TYR A 46 -8.69 13.80 7.57
C TYR A 46 -8.88 12.79 8.71
N PHE A 47 -8.36 13.10 9.89
CA PHE A 47 -8.28 12.14 11.00
C PHE A 47 -8.85 12.70 12.28
N GLU A 48 -9.45 11.82 13.06
CA GLU A 48 -9.75 12.11 14.45
C GLU A 48 -8.54 11.70 15.30
N PRO A 49 -7.92 12.63 16.03
CA PRO A 49 -6.76 12.33 16.86
C PRO A 49 -7.07 11.27 17.92
N ILE A 50 -6.20 10.31 18.08
CA ILE A 50 -6.29 9.30 19.13
C ILE A 50 -5.69 9.91 20.41
N GLN A 51 -6.55 10.19 21.39
CA GLN A 51 -6.18 10.82 22.66
C GLN A 51 -6.17 9.81 23.81
N GLU A 52 -5.57 8.64 23.58
CA GLU A 52 -5.39 7.65 24.64
C GLU A 52 -4.28 8.13 25.60
N GLU A 53 -4.55 8.09 26.90
CA GLU A 53 -3.57 8.51 27.91
C GLU A 53 -2.60 7.39 28.31
N ALA A 54 -2.98 6.13 28.10
CA ALA A 54 -2.17 4.97 28.45
C ALA A 54 -1.23 4.59 27.31
N HIS A 55 -0.13 5.32 27.18
CA HIS A 55 0.95 4.99 26.27
C HIS A 55 2.14 4.37 27.01
N PHE A 56 2.72 3.34 26.42
CA PHE A 56 3.85 2.61 26.97
C PHE A 56 4.95 2.49 25.92
N GLU A 57 6.19 2.69 26.35
CA GLU A 57 7.35 2.52 25.50
C GLU A 57 7.75 1.05 25.40
N ALA A 58 8.01 0.59 24.18
CA ALA A 58 8.65 -0.69 23.91
C ALA A 58 10.00 -0.46 23.25
N PRO A 59 10.96 -1.40 23.42
CA PRO A 59 12.26 -1.31 22.75
C PRO A 59 12.10 -1.30 21.22
N ALA A 60 13.01 -0.61 20.55
CA ALA A 60 13.12 -0.68 19.10
C ALA A 60 13.40 -2.12 18.66
N ILE A 61 12.58 -2.66 17.77
CA ILE A 61 12.80 -3.99 17.19
C ILE A 61 13.76 -3.89 16.02
N VAL A 62 13.64 -2.82 15.22
CA VAL A 62 14.57 -2.51 14.14
C VAL A 62 15.46 -1.37 14.59
N ASN A 63 16.75 -1.62 14.59
CA ASN A 63 17.77 -0.64 14.95
C ASN A 63 18.97 -0.87 14.04
N ASP A 64 18.89 -0.34 12.82
CA ASP A 64 19.95 -0.49 11.85
C ASP A 64 21.18 0.36 12.21
N ASP A 65 22.35 -0.16 11.92
CA ASP A 65 23.57 0.65 11.96
C ASP A 65 23.47 1.77 10.92
N ASP A 66 23.93 2.96 11.28
CA ASP A 66 23.87 4.16 10.42
C ASP A 66 22.43 4.52 9.97
N ALA A 67 21.42 4.24 10.80
CA ALA A 67 20.04 4.59 10.52
C ALA A 67 19.87 6.11 10.37
N ASP A 68 19.17 6.51 9.30
CA ASP A 68 18.88 7.91 8.98
C ASP A 68 17.37 8.19 8.83
N LEU A 69 16.55 7.17 9.08
CA LEU A 69 15.09 7.24 9.08
C LEU A 69 14.55 6.72 10.41
N HIS A 70 13.90 7.61 11.17
CA HIS A 70 13.32 7.28 12.45
C HIS A 70 11.81 7.15 12.31
N VAL A 71 11.26 5.98 12.65
CA VAL A 71 9.83 5.71 12.59
C VAL A 71 9.29 5.42 13.98
N ARG A 72 8.31 6.20 14.41
CA ARG A 72 7.56 5.95 15.63
C ARG A 72 6.42 4.99 15.30
N ALA A 73 6.68 3.68 15.41
CA ALA A 73 5.66 2.67 15.26
C ALA A 73 4.79 2.60 16.52
N TRP A 74 3.51 2.35 16.35
CA TRP A 74 2.59 2.19 17.46
C TRP A 74 1.51 1.15 17.13
N ARG A 75 0.94 0.60 18.17
CA ARG A 75 -0.23 -0.27 18.07
C ARG A 75 -0.99 -0.30 19.37
N PHE A 76 -2.28 -0.60 19.31
CA PHE A 76 -3.06 -0.89 20.50
C PHE A 76 -2.61 -2.22 21.12
N SER A 77 -2.45 -2.24 22.43
CA SER A 77 -2.12 -3.45 23.18
C SER A 77 -3.27 -3.84 24.08
N TYR A 78 -3.83 -5.00 23.83
CA TYR A 78 -4.93 -5.51 24.62
C TYR A 78 -4.52 -5.76 26.09
N ASN A 79 -3.33 -6.32 26.28
CA ASN A 79 -2.81 -6.61 27.62
C ASN A 79 -2.46 -5.36 28.42
N ALA A 80 -1.87 -4.36 27.75
CA ALA A 80 -1.54 -3.08 28.36
C ALA A 80 -2.76 -2.16 28.52
N ARG A 81 -3.87 -2.46 27.85
CA ARG A 81 -5.07 -1.62 27.75
C ARG A 81 -4.74 -0.18 27.35
N GLY A 82 -3.88 -0.06 26.35
CA GLY A 82 -3.39 1.21 25.86
C GLY A 82 -2.55 1.03 24.60
N ILE A 83 -1.76 2.02 24.28
CA ILE A 83 -0.93 2.07 23.08
C ILE A 83 0.51 1.72 23.44
N ILE A 84 1.10 0.82 22.69
CA ILE A 84 2.54 0.54 22.74
C ILE A 84 3.20 1.33 21.62
N GLU A 85 4.20 2.13 21.97
CA GLU A 85 5.03 2.88 21.03
C GLU A 85 6.40 2.24 20.92
N MET A 86 6.86 2.07 19.70
CA MET A 86 8.16 1.47 19.37
C MET A 86 8.92 2.42 18.45
N PRO A 87 9.90 3.15 18.96
CA PRO A 87 10.80 3.93 18.12
C PRO A 87 11.71 2.95 17.34
N ASN A 88 11.59 2.93 16.02
CA ASN A 88 12.46 2.12 15.18
C ASN A 88 13.38 3.02 14.36
N HIS A 89 14.57 2.52 14.10
CA HIS A 89 15.63 3.23 13.40
C HIS A 89 15.98 2.43 12.14
N LEU A 90 15.63 2.96 10.97
CA LEU A 90 15.78 2.30 9.70
C LEU A 90 16.84 3.00 8.86
N ARG A 91 17.52 2.25 8.02
CA ARG A 91 18.30 2.81 6.93
C ARG A 91 17.40 3.13 5.77
N ALA A 92 17.29 4.41 5.39
CA ALA A 92 16.42 4.83 4.28
C ALA A 92 16.79 4.14 2.97
N SER A 93 18.08 3.94 2.68
CA SER A 93 18.55 3.22 1.50
C SER A 93 18.16 1.72 1.44
N GLU A 94 17.69 1.15 2.54
CA GLU A 94 17.16 -0.21 2.62
C GLU A 94 15.63 -0.21 2.82
N THR A 95 15.00 0.94 2.66
CA THR A 95 13.55 1.14 2.85
C THR A 95 12.90 1.50 1.53
N ALA A 96 11.84 0.77 1.14
CA ALA A 96 10.95 1.15 0.05
C ALA A 96 9.70 1.84 0.61
N VAL A 97 9.19 2.83 -0.12
CA VAL A 97 7.88 3.43 0.15
C VAL A 97 6.94 2.99 -0.95
N ILE A 98 5.86 2.32 -0.58
CA ILE A 98 4.87 1.80 -1.54
C ILE A 98 3.54 2.49 -1.31
N MET A 99 3.00 3.12 -2.35
CA MET A 99 1.64 3.62 -2.36
C MET A 99 0.73 2.64 -3.09
N VAL A 100 -0.20 2.05 -2.35
CA VAL A 100 -1.18 1.11 -2.91
C VAL A 100 -2.28 1.89 -3.60
N HIS A 101 -2.58 1.53 -4.83
CA HIS A 101 -3.67 2.02 -5.65
C HIS A 101 -3.83 3.55 -5.69
N PRO A 102 -2.78 4.27 -6.12
CA PRO A 102 -2.82 5.73 -6.27
C PRO A 102 -3.55 6.15 -7.54
N TRP A 103 -4.75 5.70 -7.77
CA TRP A 103 -5.52 6.03 -8.96
C TRP A 103 -6.82 6.74 -8.59
N ALA A 104 -7.32 7.56 -9.48
CA ALA A 104 -8.55 8.30 -9.32
C ALA A 104 -9.28 8.40 -10.67
N ILE A 105 -10.60 8.59 -10.59
CA ILE A 105 -11.44 9.02 -11.70
C ILE A 105 -11.76 10.49 -11.43
N ASP A 106 -12.22 11.21 -12.44
CA ASP A 106 -12.49 12.65 -12.34
C ASP A 106 -11.25 13.51 -12.03
N ASP A 107 -10.09 12.99 -12.37
CA ASP A 107 -8.84 13.74 -12.40
C ASP A 107 -8.52 14.25 -13.83
N GLU A 108 -7.37 14.87 -14.03
CA GLU A 108 -6.99 15.47 -15.29
C GLU A 108 -6.64 14.46 -16.40
N TRP A 109 -6.77 13.17 -16.16
CA TRP A 109 -6.55 12.15 -17.19
C TRP A 109 -7.67 12.08 -18.23
N GLY A 110 -8.87 12.64 -17.95
CA GLY A 110 -9.94 12.82 -18.94
C GLY A 110 -11.11 11.83 -18.84
N TRP A 111 -11.05 10.89 -17.93
CA TRP A 111 -12.19 9.99 -17.65
C TRP A 111 -13.03 10.52 -16.48
N LYS A 112 -14.30 10.11 -16.40
CA LYS A 112 -15.25 10.62 -15.41
C LYS A 112 -16.02 9.51 -14.76
N SER A 113 -16.38 9.73 -13.48
CA SER A 113 -17.28 8.85 -12.75
C SER A 113 -18.73 9.15 -13.17
N PRO A 114 -19.55 8.12 -13.48
CA PRO A 114 -20.96 8.31 -13.78
C PRO A 114 -21.75 8.61 -12.50
N GLU A 115 -22.70 9.55 -12.60
CA GLU A 115 -23.65 9.83 -11.53
C GLU A 115 -24.92 8.98 -11.69
N PRO A 116 -25.60 8.60 -10.59
CA PRO A 116 -25.28 8.84 -9.18
C PRO A 116 -24.31 7.81 -8.58
N ASN A 117 -23.99 6.77 -9.29
CA ASN A 117 -23.19 5.65 -8.82
C ASN A 117 -21.78 5.75 -9.40
N GLY A 118 -20.77 5.66 -8.58
CA GLY A 118 -19.39 5.56 -9.05
C GLY A 118 -19.12 4.30 -9.85
N VAL A 119 -17.95 4.22 -10.45
CA VAL A 119 -17.50 3.06 -11.23
C VAL A 119 -17.11 1.89 -10.32
N ALA A 120 -16.68 2.19 -9.10
CA ALA A 120 -16.43 1.24 -8.04
C ALA A 120 -16.80 1.91 -6.71
N ASP A 121 -16.97 1.13 -5.63
CA ASP A 121 -17.48 1.64 -4.34
C ASP A 121 -16.77 2.88 -3.80
N PHE A 122 -15.47 2.99 -4.05
CA PHE A 122 -14.68 4.13 -3.61
C PHE A 122 -14.47 5.18 -4.71
N CYS A 123 -15.04 5.00 -5.90
CA CYS A 123 -14.92 5.92 -7.03
C CYS A 123 -16.13 6.85 -7.17
N THR A 124 -16.83 7.13 -6.09
CA THR A 124 -17.83 8.19 -6.07
C THR A 124 -17.13 9.55 -6.10
N PRO A 125 -17.76 10.60 -6.64
CA PRO A 125 -17.16 11.94 -6.69
C PRO A 125 -16.67 12.43 -5.35
N THR A 126 -17.43 12.19 -4.27
CA THR A 126 -17.04 12.58 -2.90
C THR A 126 -15.78 11.85 -2.44
N LYS A 127 -15.67 10.54 -2.69
CA LYS A 127 -14.47 9.77 -2.32
C LYS A 127 -13.27 10.11 -3.18
N ASN A 128 -13.46 10.35 -4.47
CA ASN A 128 -12.39 10.81 -5.35
C ASN A 128 -11.84 12.16 -4.88
N ALA A 129 -12.70 13.12 -4.54
CA ALA A 129 -12.28 14.41 -4.02
C ALA A 129 -11.54 14.30 -2.68
N LEU A 130 -12.03 13.44 -1.77
CA LEU A 130 -11.37 13.16 -0.50
C LEU A 130 -9.97 12.55 -0.72
N ALA A 131 -9.88 11.50 -1.53
CA ALA A 131 -8.62 10.82 -1.81
C ALA A 131 -7.61 11.73 -2.53
N ALA A 132 -8.07 12.53 -3.50
CA ALA A 132 -7.23 13.51 -4.19
C ALA A 132 -6.70 14.59 -3.24
N GLY A 133 -7.56 15.13 -2.37
CA GLY A 133 -7.17 16.11 -1.36
C GLY A 133 -6.15 15.54 -0.36
N HIS A 134 -6.42 14.35 0.17
CA HIS A 134 -5.51 13.65 1.07
C HIS A 134 -4.16 13.31 0.40
N THR A 135 -4.20 12.82 -0.83
CA THR A 135 -2.97 12.54 -1.59
C THR A 135 -2.13 13.81 -1.77
N LYS A 136 -2.73 14.92 -2.20
CA LYS A 136 -2.03 16.19 -2.42
C LYS A 136 -1.45 16.79 -1.14
N LYS A 137 -2.15 16.68 -0.01
CA LYS A 137 -1.75 17.33 1.24
C LYS A 137 -0.87 16.46 2.13
N VAL A 138 -1.03 15.15 2.08
CA VAL A 138 -0.37 14.22 3.00
C VAL A 138 0.61 13.32 2.29
N ILE A 139 0.14 12.55 1.30
CA ILE A 139 0.96 11.48 0.71
C ILE A 139 2.05 12.05 -0.22
N ASP A 140 1.70 12.91 -1.17
CA ASP A 140 2.66 13.44 -2.14
C ASP A 140 3.83 14.22 -1.51
N PRO A 141 3.62 15.10 -0.49
CA PRO A 141 4.72 15.69 0.28
C PRO A 141 5.61 14.67 0.97
N PHE A 142 5.02 13.62 1.56
CA PHE A 142 5.77 12.55 2.20
C PHE A 142 6.64 11.77 1.21
N LEU A 143 6.09 11.40 0.05
CA LEU A 143 6.86 10.74 -1.01
C LEU A 143 8.02 11.63 -1.50
N LYS A 144 7.77 12.93 -1.69
CA LYS A 144 8.80 13.90 -2.10
C LYS A 144 9.93 14.02 -1.08
N GLN A 145 9.60 14.00 0.22
CA GLN A 145 10.61 14.07 1.29
C GLN A 145 11.53 12.85 1.29
N LEU A 146 11.01 11.68 0.94
CA LEU A 146 11.78 10.43 0.94
C LEU A 146 12.43 10.11 -0.40
N ARG A 147 12.02 10.78 -1.48
CA ARG A 147 12.62 10.59 -2.82
C ARG A 147 14.10 10.96 -2.80
N GLY A 148 14.93 10.08 -3.34
CA GLY A 148 16.39 10.22 -3.31
C GLY A 148 17.07 9.79 -2.02
N ARG A 149 16.30 9.46 -0.96
CA ARG A 149 16.80 8.87 0.28
C ARG A 149 16.38 7.40 0.40
N ALA A 150 15.09 7.12 0.24
CA ALA A 150 14.56 5.77 0.21
C ALA A 150 15.13 4.99 -1.00
N ALA A 151 15.25 3.67 -0.86
CA ALA A 151 15.68 2.80 -1.95
C ALA A 151 14.77 2.94 -3.17
N PHE A 152 13.47 2.97 -2.93
CA PHE A 152 12.45 3.14 -3.98
C PHE A 152 11.22 3.88 -3.47
N ILE A 153 10.64 4.69 -4.37
CA ILE A 153 9.24 5.13 -4.30
C ILE A 153 8.48 4.30 -5.34
N MET A 154 7.39 3.66 -4.92
CA MET A 154 6.70 2.69 -5.77
C MET A 154 5.18 2.90 -5.73
N TYR A 155 4.52 2.56 -6.83
CA TYR A 155 3.08 2.67 -6.99
C TYR A 155 2.49 1.34 -7.44
N SER A 156 1.57 0.76 -6.67
CA SER A 156 0.84 -0.44 -7.07
C SER A 156 -0.40 -0.04 -7.87
N LEU A 157 -0.53 -0.57 -9.07
CA LEU A 157 -1.65 -0.30 -9.98
C LEU A 157 -2.38 -1.60 -10.32
N PRO A 158 -3.69 -1.55 -10.53
CA PRO A 158 -4.47 -2.73 -10.88
C PRO A 158 -4.13 -3.24 -12.29
N GLY A 159 -4.33 -4.54 -12.50
CA GLY A 159 -4.13 -5.21 -13.78
C GLY A 159 -2.70 -5.61 -14.08
N SER A 160 -2.47 -6.07 -15.31
CA SER A 160 -1.17 -6.46 -15.84
C SER A 160 -0.43 -5.27 -16.47
N ALA A 161 0.87 -5.41 -16.65
CA ALA A 161 1.63 -4.53 -17.52
C ALA A 161 1.00 -4.49 -18.93
N ASP A 162 0.83 -3.31 -19.47
CA ASP A 162 0.29 -3.08 -20.81
C ASP A 162 1.19 -2.15 -21.63
N ALA A 163 0.94 -2.14 -22.94
CA ALA A 163 1.77 -1.41 -23.89
C ALA A 163 1.73 0.13 -23.68
N VAL A 164 0.69 0.64 -23.03
CA VAL A 164 0.53 2.10 -22.80
C VAL A 164 1.27 2.50 -21.53
N ARG A 165 0.92 1.89 -20.37
CA ARG A 165 1.53 2.24 -19.09
C ARG A 165 3.03 1.96 -19.02
N THR A 166 3.50 0.91 -19.72
CA THR A 166 4.93 0.60 -19.79
C THR A 166 5.75 1.60 -20.61
N LYS A 167 5.12 2.46 -21.42
CA LYS A 167 5.77 3.62 -22.04
C LYS A 167 5.85 4.81 -21.07
N VAL A 168 4.87 4.93 -20.16
CA VAL A 168 4.79 6.07 -19.23
C VAL A 168 5.64 5.83 -17.99
N TYR A 169 5.57 4.64 -17.41
CA TYR A 169 6.14 4.33 -16.10
C TYR A 169 7.31 3.35 -16.18
N ARG A 170 8.29 3.54 -15.30
CA ARG A 170 9.30 2.54 -15.00
C ARG A 170 8.65 1.36 -14.28
N SER A 171 9.02 0.16 -14.65
CA SER A 171 8.66 -1.09 -13.97
C SER A 171 9.91 -1.89 -13.59
N PHE A 172 9.75 -3.07 -13.02
CA PHE A 172 10.88 -3.94 -12.61
C PHE A 172 11.83 -4.25 -13.78
N ASN A 173 11.28 -4.40 -14.99
CA ASN A 173 12.02 -4.89 -16.16
C ASN A 173 12.20 -3.83 -17.25
N ARG A 174 11.69 -2.62 -17.06
CA ARG A 174 11.69 -1.58 -18.10
C ARG A 174 11.83 -0.18 -17.53
N ILE A 175 12.70 0.59 -18.16
CA ILE A 175 12.84 2.05 -17.95
C ILE A 175 12.53 2.70 -19.30
N PRO A 176 11.39 3.40 -19.45
CA PRO A 176 11.08 4.10 -20.69
C PRO A 176 11.97 5.33 -20.89
N SER A 177 12.25 5.67 -22.16
CA SER A 177 12.93 6.93 -22.49
C SER A 177 12.03 8.14 -22.24
N ALA A 178 12.59 9.35 -22.27
CA ALA A 178 11.82 10.57 -22.12
C ALA A 178 10.80 10.74 -23.26
N GLU A 179 11.19 10.40 -24.49
CA GLU A 179 10.34 10.45 -25.68
C GLU A 179 9.19 9.44 -25.59
N GLU A 180 9.48 8.22 -25.12
CA GLU A 180 8.47 7.20 -24.89
C GLU A 180 7.43 7.65 -23.86
N ARG A 181 7.88 8.31 -22.78
CA ARG A 181 6.96 8.82 -21.75
C ARG A 181 5.98 9.85 -22.32
N VAL A 182 6.49 10.84 -23.05
CA VAL A 182 5.64 11.87 -23.66
C VAL A 182 4.63 11.24 -24.63
N ALA A 183 5.08 10.30 -25.47
CA ALA A 183 4.20 9.59 -26.39
C ALA A 183 3.18 8.73 -25.64
N GLY A 184 3.61 8.01 -24.61
CA GLY A 184 2.77 7.15 -23.76
C GLY A 184 1.71 7.93 -23.00
N GLU A 185 2.06 9.08 -22.42
CA GLU A 185 1.09 9.94 -21.74
C GLU A 185 -0.01 10.47 -22.70
N LYS A 186 0.39 10.85 -23.89
CA LYS A 186 -0.57 11.27 -24.93
C LYS A 186 -1.52 10.13 -25.31
N GLU A 187 -0.97 8.94 -25.52
CA GLU A 187 -1.76 7.74 -25.84
C GLU A 187 -2.70 7.36 -24.68
N LEU A 188 -2.19 7.41 -23.45
CA LEU A 188 -2.95 7.13 -22.24
C LEU A 188 -4.18 8.06 -22.10
N ARG A 189 -3.97 9.38 -22.29
CA ARG A 189 -5.05 10.36 -22.28
C ARG A 189 -6.10 10.06 -23.37
N GLN A 190 -5.67 9.68 -24.56
CA GLN A 190 -6.58 9.32 -25.65
C GLN A 190 -7.44 8.10 -25.32
N VAL A 191 -6.83 7.05 -24.75
CA VAL A 191 -7.54 5.83 -24.35
C VAL A 191 -8.54 6.13 -23.24
N LEU A 192 -8.15 6.90 -22.22
CA LEU A 192 -9.04 7.24 -21.11
C LEU A 192 -10.18 8.18 -21.53
N ALA A 193 -9.89 9.17 -22.37
CA ALA A 193 -10.90 10.10 -22.89
C ALA A 193 -11.93 9.42 -23.82
N ALA A 194 -11.54 8.32 -24.48
CA ALA A 194 -12.44 7.53 -25.32
C ALA A 194 -13.31 6.54 -24.52
N TYR A 195 -13.06 6.38 -23.22
CA TYR A 195 -13.84 5.49 -22.37
C TYR A 195 -15.21 6.08 -22.11
N ASP A 196 -16.23 5.35 -22.53
CA ASP A 196 -17.63 5.64 -22.24
C ASP A 196 -18.16 4.57 -21.29
N TYR A 197 -18.58 5.00 -20.11
CA TYR A 197 -19.12 4.08 -19.11
C TYR A 197 -20.47 3.52 -19.55
N SER A 198 -20.49 2.24 -19.84
CA SER A 198 -21.69 1.51 -20.26
C SER A 198 -22.27 0.65 -19.13
N GLY A 199 -22.13 1.09 -17.89
CA GLY A 199 -22.52 0.34 -16.70
C GLY A 199 -23.90 -0.27 -16.78
N GLN A 200 -24.05 -1.49 -16.25
CA GLN A 200 -25.31 -2.17 -16.24
C GLN A 200 -26.31 -1.46 -15.33
N THR A 201 -27.51 -1.26 -15.82
CA THR A 201 -28.63 -0.83 -14.98
C THR A 201 -28.91 -1.92 -13.96
N LEU A 202 -28.94 -1.56 -12.67
CA LEU A 202 -29.25 -2.50 -11.60
C LEU A 202 -30.65 -3.09 -11.82
N PRO A 203 -30.84 -4.43 -11.72
CA PRO A 203 -32.12 -5.03 -11.83
C PRO A 203 -33.05 -4.54 -10.70
N ARG A 204 -34.28 -4.22 -11.02
CA ARG A 204 -35.28 -3.78 -10.03
C ARG A 204 -35.65 -4.88 -9.02
N THR A 205 -35.48 -6.14 -9.42
CA THR A 205 -35.80 -7.31 -8.60
C THR A 205 -34.66 -8.31 -8.66
N LEU A 206 -34.39 -8.95 -7.55
CA LEU A 206 -33.43 -10.05 -7.44
C LEU A 206 -34.18 -11.33 -7.15
N SER A 207 -33.80 -12.44 -7.82
CA SER A 207 -34.26 -13.77 -7.51
C SER A 207 -33.15 -14.54 -6.82
N LEU A 208 -33.39 -14.96 -5.59
CA LEU A 208 -32.41 -15.69 -4.77
C LEU A 208 -32.98 -17.09 -4.45
N GLY A 209 -32.11 -18.09 -4.49
CA GLY A 209 -32.46 -19.44 -4.06
C GLY A 209 -32.66 -19.50 -2.53
N LYS A 210 -33.50 -20.42 -2.05
CA LYS A 210 -33.77 -20.59 -0.62
C LYS A 210 -32.51 -20.89 0.22
N ASN A 211 -31.50 -21.45 -0.43
CA ASN A 211 -30.24 -21.85 0.22
C ASN A 211 -29.08 -20.95 -0.20
N THR A 212 -29.34 -19.74 -0.71
CA THR A 212 -28.29 -18.79 -1.04
C THR A 212 -27.56 -18.39 0.23
N PRO A 213 -26.22 -18.57 0.31
CA PRO A 213 -25.46 -18.13 1.48
C PRO A 213 -25.62 -16.63 1.71
N VAL A 214 -25.61 -16.21 2.98
CA VAL A 214 -25.78 -14.79 3.34
C VAL A 214 -24.78 -13.90 2.63
N ILE A 215 -23.53 -14.34 2.52
CA ILE A 215 -22.48 -13.58 1.82
C ILE A 215 -22.82 -13.36 0.34
N ASP A 216 -23.38 -14.35 -0.33
CA ASP A 216 -23.76 -14.26 -1.75
C ASP A 216 -25.03 -13.43 -1.91
N TYR A 217 -25.92 -13.44 -0.92
CA TYR A 217 -27.06 -12.54 -0.87
C TYR A 217 -26.60 -11.07 -0.84
N PHE A 218 -25.69 -10.73 0.07
CA PHE A 218 -25.18 -9.35 0.18
C PHE A 218 -24.46 -8.89 -1.07
N LYS A 219 -23.72 -9.72 -1.75
CA LYS A 219 -23.05 -9.41 -3.02
C LYS A 219 -24.00 -9.02 -4.16
N GLN A 220 -25.27 -9.29 -4.04
CA GLN A 220 -26.26 -9.01 -5.08
C GLN A 220 -27.02 -7.70 -4.88
N PHE A 221 -26.79 -7.01 -3.76
CA PHE A 221 -27.41 -5.71 -3.49
C PHE A 221 -26.55 -4.58 -4.05
N PRO A 222 -27.21 -3.51 -4.55
CA PRO A 222 -26.51 -2.28 -4.93
C PRO A 222 -25.66 -1.75 -3.77
N GLY A 223 -24.43 -1.38 -4.05
CA GLY A 223 -23.52 -0.82 -3.06
C GLY A 223 -22.88 -1.82 -2.10
N LEU A 224 -23.16 -3.11 -2.24
CA LEU A 224 -22.52 -4.18 -1.45
C LEU A 224 -21.52 -4.98 -2.27
N ASP A 225 -21.59 -4.88 -3.58
CA ASP A 225 -20.63 -5.47 -4.50
C ASP A 225 -20.15 -4.40 -5.49
N ALA A 226 -18.98 -3.86 -5.22
CA ALA A 226 -18.31 -2.92 -6.10
C ALA A 226 -17.73 -3.56 -7.35
N GLY A 227 -17.82 -4.85 -7.46
CA GLY A 227 -17.15 -5.62 -8.49
C GLY A 227 -17.55 -5.24 -9.92
N ALA A 228 -17.12 -6.07 -10.85
CA ALA A 228 -17.35 -5.92 -12.29
C ALA A 228 -18.81 -5.71 -12.70
N ARG A 229 -19.75 -6.05 -11.81
CA ARG A 229 -21.19 -5.90 -12.07
C ARG A 229 -21.62 -4.44 -12.29
N TYR A 230 -20.96 -3.48 -11.63
CA TYR A 230 -21.29 -2.06 -11.71
C TYR A 230 -20.31 -1.25 -12.56
N ASN A 231 -19.17 -1.82 -12.88
CA ASN A 231 -18.07 -1.10 -13.52
C ASN A 231 -18.18 -1.01 -15.02
N GLY A 232 -19.29 -1.41 -15.59
CA GLY A 232 -19.43 -1.46 -17.05
C GLY A 232 -18.40 -2.39 -17.71
N ASP A 233 -18.63 -2.66 -18.96
CA ASP A 233 -17.71 -3.47 -19.74
C ASP A 233 -16.43 -2.68 -20.04
N GLY A 234 -15.31 -3.23 -19.62
CA GLY A 234 -14.02 -2.74 -20.01
C GLY A 234 -13.31 -1.81 -19.01
N PHE A 235 -13.97 -1.35 -17.92
CA PHE A 235 -13.30 -0.48 -16.94
C PHE A 235 -11.98 -1.08 -16.41
N TRP A 236 -12.01 -2.31 -15.94
CA TRP A 236 -10.83 -2.99 -15.41
C TRP A 236 -9.81 -3.42 -16.48
N LYS A 237 -10.15 -3.23 -17.76
CA LYS A 237 -9.23 -3.44 -18.88
C LYS A 237 -8.52 -2.14 -19.30
N LEU A 238 -8.94 -1.01 -18.77
CA LEU A 238 -8.28 0.27 -19.04
C LEU A 238 -6.85 0.28 -18.43
N PRO A 239 -5.94 1.00 -19.09
CA PRO A 239 -4.61 1.25 -18.53
C PRO A 239 -4.69 2.29 -17.41
N ILE A 240 -5.22 1.88 -16.25
CA ILE A 240 -5.44 2.77 -15.08
C ILE A 240 -4.12 3.41 -14.64
N PRO A 241 -3.99 4.75 -14.69
CA PRO A 241 -2.76 5.46 -14.40
C PRO A 241 -2.57 5.76 -12.92
N VAL A 242 -1.39 6.24 -12.55
CA VAL A 242 -1.20 6.97 -11.29
C VAL A 242 -1.99 8.28 -11.34
N SER A 243 -2.72 8.61 -10.27
CA SER A 243 -3.49 9.85 -10.16
C SER A 243 -2.62 11.09 -10.37
N THR A 244 -3.18 12.11 -11.02
CA THR A 244 -2.55 13.43 -11.15
C THR A 244 -2.30 14.13 -9.81
N SER A 245 -2.88 13.62 -8.74
CA SER A 245 -2.62 14.10 -7.37
C SER A 245 -1.25 13.68 -6.83
N VAL A 246 -0.55 12.80 -7.52
CA VAL A 246 0.80 12.33 -7.18
C VAL A 246 1.80 12.89 -8.18
N THR A 247 2.89 13.41 -7.68
CA THR A 247 4.05 13.78 -8.51
C THR A 247 4.90 12.53 -8.74
N VAL A 248 4.79 11.94 -9.93
CA VAL A 248 5.60 10.77 -10.33
C VAL A 248 6.95 11.24 -10.87
N ASP A 249 8.03 10.70 -10.30
CA ASP A 249 9.38 10.90 -10.82
C ASP A 249 9.74 9.79 -11.83
N PRO A 250 10.54 10.08 -12.85
CA PRO A 250 11.04 9.07 -13.78
C PRO A 250 11.73 7.85 -13.16
N GLN A 251 12.26 7.98 -11.96
CA GLN A 251 12.90 6.88 -11.23
C GLN A 251 11.92 6.06 -10.37
N ASP A 252 10.74 6.59 -10.11
CA ASP A 252 9.71 5.86 -9.35
C ASP A 252 9.26 4.61 -10.13
N VAL A 253 8.89 3.55 -9.40
CA VAL A 253 8.61 2.23 -9.98
C VAL A 253 7.13 1.90 -9.87
N VAL A 254 6.52 1.46 -10.95
CA VAL A 254 5.15 0.93 -10.93
C VAL A 254 5.16 -0.59 -10.77
N ILE A 255 4.28 -1.05 -9.88
CA ILE A 255 3.96 -2.46 -9.63
C ILE A 255 2.63 -2.76 -10.30
N PHE A 256 2.56 -3.78 -11.14
CA PHE A 256 1.32 -4.23 -11.73
C PHE A 256 0.79 -5.44 -10.96
N ASP A 257 -0.39 -5.29 -10.36
CA ASP A 257 -0.91 -6.29 -9.41
C ASP A 257 -1.10 -7.69 -10.00
N ALA A 258 -1.46 -7.79 -11.28
CA ALA A 258 -1.65 -9.09 -11.91
C ALA A 258 -0.33 -9.86 -12.19
N GLU A 259 0.82 -9.24 -12.00
CA GLU A 259 2.12 -9.93 -12.11
C GLU A 259 2.44 -10.78 -10.87
N GLY A 260 1.71 -10.58 -9.79
CA GLY A 260 1.84 -11.36 -8.56
C GLY A 260 3.00 -10.91 -7.66
N TYR A 261 3.04 -11.50 -6.46
CA TYR A 261 3.96 -11.06 -5.40
C TYR A 261 5.42 -11.47 -5.63
N ALA A 262 5.66 -12.62 -6.25
CA ALA A 262 7.04 -13.13 -6.37
C ALA A 262 7.99 -12.17 -7.12
N PRO A 263 7.62 -11.57 -8.27
CA PRO A 263 8.47 -10.58 -8.94
C PRO A 263 8.76 -9.34 -8.07
N LEU A 264 7.76 -8.84 -7.33
CA LEU A 264 7.94 -7.72 -6.40
C LEU A 264 8.92 -8.07 -5.28
N ARG A 265 8.71 -9.21 -4.62
CA ARG A 265 9.58 -9.71 -3.56
C ARG A 265 11.03 -9.81 -4.04
N ASP A 266 11.22 -10.46 -5.17
CA ASP A 266 12.56 -10.71 -5.72
C ASP A 266 13.24 -9.40 -6.14
N PHE A 267 12.50 -8.47 -6.73
CA PHE A 267 13.00 -7.13 -7.04
C PHE A 267 13.47 -6.40 -5.77
N LEU A 268 12.65 -6.36 -4.74
CA LEU A 268 12.99 -5.68 -3.49
C LEU A 268 14.20 -6.33 -2.80
N LYS A 269 14.21 -7.66 -2.67
CA LYS A 269 15.34 -8.39 -2.04
C LYS A 269 16.65 -8.23 -2.81
N ASN A 270 16.61 -8.33 -4.13
CA ASN A 270 17.81 -8.18 -4.98
C ASN A 270 18.39 -6.76 -4.92
N ASN A 271 17.59 -5.77 -4.52
CA ASN A 271 18.04 -4.40 -4.32
C ASN A 271 18.28 -4.03 -2.85
N GLY A 272 18.37 -5.02 -1.96
CA GLY A 272 18.74 -4.83 -0.56
C GLY A 272 17.64 -4.22 0.32
N VAL A 273 16.39 -4.17 -0.15
CA VAL A 273 15.28 -3.66 0.66
C VAL A 273 14.95 -4.64 1.79
N ARG A 274 14.82 -4.12 3.00
CA ARG A 274 14.46 -4.84 4.23
C ARG A 274 13.18 -4.30 4.85
N HIS A 275 12.87 -3.03 4.60
CA HIS A 275 11.77 -2.30 5.23
C HIS A 275 10.83 -1.73 4.18
N VAL A 276 9.55 -1.68 4.51
CA VAL A 276 8.52 -1.09 3.66
C VAL A 276 7.67 -0.13 4.49
N LEU A 277 7.57 1.11 4.03
CA LEU A 277 6.55 2.06 4.48
C LEU A 277 5.38 1.98 3.52
N LEU A 278 4.24 1.49 3.99
CA LEU A 278 3.06 1.25 3.18
C LEU A 278 2.05 2.38 3.33
N THR A 279 1.65 2.98 2.22
CA THR A 279 0.71 4.11 2.13
C THR A 279 -0.40 3.82 1.13
N GLY A 280 -1.39 4.69 1.03
CA GLY A 280 -2.41 4.64 -0.04
C GLY A 280 -3.75 4.07 0.37
N TYR A 281 -4.42 3.41 -0.58
CA TYR A 281 -5.84 3.07 -0.51
C TYR A 281 -6.14 1.62 -0.93
N ALA A 282 -7.15 1.00 -0.37
CA ALA A 282 -7.86 1.39 0.84
C ALA A 282 -7.55 0.35 1.91
N THR A 283 -7.45 0.77 3.16
CA THR A 283 -6.99 -0.08 4.27
C THR A 283 -7.92 -1.24 4.59
N ASP A 284 -9.19 -1.13 4.21
CA ASP A 284 -10.21 -2.17 4.34
C ASP A 284 -10.33 -3.07 3.08
N MET A 285 -9.48 -2.87 2.06
CA MET A 285 -9.50 -3.61 0.80
C MET A 285 -8.10 -3.96 0.29
N CYS A 286 -7.70 -3.31 -0.79
CA CYS A 286 -6.49 -3.60 -1.57
C CYS A 286 -5.19 -3.43 -0.77
N TYR A 287 -5.17 -2.48 0.12
CA TYR A 287 -4.05 -2.23 1.04
C TYR A 287 -3.63 -3.48 1.83
N CYS A 288 -4.60 -4.34 2.17
CA CYS A 288 -4.32 -5.59 2.87
C CYS A 288 -3.88 -6.71 1.92
N ARG A 289 -4.51 -6.85 0.75
CA ARG A 289 -4.53 -8.12 0.00
C ARG A 289 -4.08 -8.07 -1.45
N THR A 290 -3.73 -6.91 -1.98
CA THR A 290 -3.17 -6.85 -3.33
C THR A 290 -1.73 -7.36 -3.40
N THR A 291 -1.13 -7.37 -4.57
CA THR A 291 0.27 -7.81 -4.78
C THR A 291 1.23 -7.10 -3.83
N ALA A 292 1.13 -5.78 -3.72
CA ALA A 292 1.90 -4.98 -2.78
C ALA A 292 1.17 -4.75 -1.44
N GLY A 293 0.19 -5.59 -1.10
CA GLY A 293 -0.56 -5.48 0.15
C GLY A 293 0.20 -6.02 1.36
N TYR A 294 -0.26 -5.62 2.54
CA TYR A 294 0.35 -5.99 3.82
C TYR A 294 0.53 -7.51 3.99
N GLU A 295 -0.48 -8.32 3.66
CA GLU A 295 -0.43 -9.79 3.81
C GLU A 295 0.70 -10.44 3.00
N ASN A 296 1.06 -9.87 1.88
CA ASN A 296 2.17 -10.36 1.05
C ASN A 296 3.51 -9.83 1.58
N LEU A 297 3.64 -8.52 1.71
CA LEU A 297 4.89 -7.87 2.08
C LEU A 297 5.39 -8.31 3.46
N SER A 298 4.50 -8.49 4.44
CA SER A 298 4.86 -8.90 5.81
C SER A 298 5.45 -10.31 5.93
N LYS A 299 5.40 -11.11 4.87
CA LYS A 299 6.06 -12.43 4.82
C LYS A 299 7.57 -12.32 4.70
N ASP A 300 8.06 -11.24 4.12
CA ASP A 300 9.45 -11.10 3.71
C ASP A 300 10.14 -9.82 4.21
N PHE A 301 9.38 -8.81 4.65
CA PHE A 301 9.89 -7.48 4.99
C PHE A 301 9.33 -6.99 6.33
N ASN A 302 10.04 -6.05 6.96
CA ASN A 302 9.49 -5.26 8.05
C ASN A 302 8.55 -4.21 7.46
N VAL A 303 7.24 -4.37 7.65
CA VAL A 303 6.22 -3.49 7.07
C VAL A 303 5.65 -2.58 8.13
N PHE A 304 5.71 -1.28 7.86
CA PHE A 304 5.09 -0.24 8.68
C PHE A 304 3.97 0.41 7.89
N LEU A 305 2.76 0.39 8.45
CA LEU A 305 1.60 1.04 7.86
C LEU A 305 1.62 2.51 8.26
N VAL A 306 1.72 3.42 7.29
CA VAL A 306 1.74 4.86 7.56
C VAL A 306 0.31 5.34 7.72
N ALA A 307 -0.13 5.50 8.97
CA ALA A 307 -1.54 5.65 9.33
C ALA A 307 -2.17 6.92 8.76
N ASP A 308 -1.48 8.05 8.86
CA ASP A 308 -1.94 9.34 8.32
C ASP A 308 -1.75 9.48 6.80
N ALA A 309 -1.05 8.54 6.16
CA ALA A 309 -0.94 8.43 4.71
C ALA A 309 -1.83 7.32 4.10
N SER A 310 -2.89 6.91 4.80
CA SER A 310 -3.77 5.83 4.39
C SER A 310 -5.23 6.14 4.74
N LEU A 311 -6.17 5.75 3.88
CA LEU A 311 -7.61 5.88 4.14
C LEU A 311 -8.34 4.58 3.86
N ALA A 312 -9.52 4.41 4.48
CA ALA A 312 -10.48 3.36 4.16
C ALA A 312 -11.49 3.83 3.10
N THR A 313 -12.17 2.88 2.48
CA THR A 313 -13.36 3.18 1.66
C THR A 313 -14.57 3.43 2.53
N PHE A 314 -14.64 2.76 3.65
CA PHE A 314 -15.80 2.76 4.53
C PHE A 314 -15.58 3.58 5.81
N PRO A 315 -16.57 4.31 6.29
CA PRO A 315 -17.82 4.62 5.60
C PRO A 315 -17.62 5.59 4.44
N SER A 316 -18.40 5.42 3.39
CA SER A 316 -18.36 6.26 2.19
C SER A 316 -19.11 7.60 2.34
N ASN A 317 -19.16 8.13 3.54
CA ASN A 317 -19.80 9.39 3.84
C ASN A 317 -18.86 10.58 3.68
N THR A 318 -19.35 11.75 3.97
CA THR A 318 -18.63 13.02 3.87
C THR A 318 -17.67 13.28 5.04
N SER A 319 -17.62 12.40 6.03
CA SER A 319 -16.73 12.58 7.20
C SER A 319 -15.43 11.82 7.01
N PRO A 320 -14.31 12.51 6.69
CA PRO A 320 -13.01 11.86 6.52
C PRO A 320 -12.48 11.25 7.83
N ARG A 321 -12.88 11.78 8.99
CA ARG A 321 -12.45 11.29 10.30
C ARG A 321 -12.86 9.85 10.56
N PHE A 322 -14.07 9.47 10.17
CA PHE A 322 -14.54 8.09 10.30
C PHE A 322 -13.80 7.12 9.37
N ALA A 323 -13.33 7.59 8.24
CA ALA A 323 -12.65 6.75 7.28
C ALA A 323 -11.41 6.09 7.88
N VAL A 324 -10.57 6.83 8.60
CA VAL A 324 -9.35 6.27 9.19
C VAL A 324 -9.65 5.42 10.42
N ASN A 325 -10.57 5.84 11.29
CA ASN A 325 -10.90 5.07 12.48
C ASN A 325 -11.56 3.74 12.14
N ALA A 326 -12.45 3.70 11.16
CA ALA A 326 -13.00 2.47 10.63
C ALA A 326 -11.91 1.58 10.03
N ALA A 327 -10.96 2.16 9.29
CA ALA A 327 -9.85 1.44 8.70
C ALA A 327 -8.95 0.79 9.74
N ILE A 328 -8.58 1.51 10.78
CA ILE A 328 -7.75 0.98 11.88
C ILE A 328 -8.46 -0.18 12.57
N SER A 329 -9.73 -0.02 12.89
CA SER A 329 -10.54 -1.06 13.53
C SER A 329 -10.67 -2.28 12.62
N PHE A 330 -10.94 -2.08 11.34
CA PHE A 330 -11.11 -3.16 10.38
C PHE A 330 -9.80 -3.90 10.09
N ALA A 331 -8.71 -3.18 9.92
CA ALA A 331 -7.38 -3.77 9.76
C ALA A 331 -6.97 -4.58 11.00
N ALA A 332 -7.27 -4.07 12.20
CA ALA A 332 -7.02 -4.77 13.45
C ALA A 332 -7.79 -6.10 13.54
N LEU A 333 -9.06 -6.09 13.16
CA LEU A 333 -9.90 -7.30 13.16
C LEU A 333 -9.44 -8.34 12.14
N ASN A 334 -9.04 -7.91 10.94
CA ASN A 334 -8.64 -8.84 9.87
C ASN A 334 -7.21 -9.36 10.02
N GLN A 335 -6.32 -8.57 10.62
CA GLN A 335 -4.88 -8.86 10.66
C GLN A 335 -4.39 -9.26 12.05
N LEU A 336 -5.28 -9.35 13.03
CA LEU A 336 -4.95 -9.39 14.44
C LEU A 336 -4.19 -8.12 14.87
N ILE A 337 -4.74 -7.39 15.79
CA ILE A 337 -4.25 -6.07 16.23
C ILE A 337 -2.76 -6.05 16.63
N THR A 338 -2.22 -7.21 16.99
CA THR A 338 -0.82 -7.40 17.37
C THR A 338 0.14 -7.55 16.19
N GLN A 339 -0.36 -7.71 14.97
CA GLN A 339 0.46 -7.95 13.77
C GLN A 339 0.69 -6.70 12.93
N VAL A 340 -0.05 -5.64 13.20
CA VAL A 340 0.01 -4.40 12.43
C VAL A 340 0.75 -3.35 13.24
N SER A 341 1.77 -2.75 12.64
CA SER A 341 2.46 -1.60 13.20
C SER A 341 2.16 -0.37 12.35
N TRP A 342 1.67 0.66 12.99
CA TRP A 342 1.36 1.94 12.36
C TRP A 342 2.46 2.95 12.69
N VAL A 343 2.74 3.83 11.76
CA VAL A 343 3.64 4.96 11.96
C VAL A 343 2.91 6.24 11.60
N GLN A 344 3.31 7.31 12.24
CA GLN A 344 2.81 8.65 11.96
C GLN A 344 3.86 9.41 11.18
N LEU A 345 3.44 10.17 10.17
CA LEU A 345 4.29 11.12 9.47
C LEU A 345 4.71 12.24 10.43
N ARG A 346 5.96 12.69 10.35
CA ARG A 346 6.52 13.83 11.12
C ARG A 346 7.50 14.61 10.28
#